data_741c48918a95e3271407f9e1ddf372db
#
_entry.id   741c48918a95e3271407f9e1ddf372db
#
_cell.length_a   1.000
_cell.length_b   1.000
_cell.length_c   1.000
_cell.angle_alpha   90.00
_cell.angle_beta   90.00
_cell.angle_gamma   90.00
#
_symmetry.space_group_name_H-M   'P 1'
#
loop_
_entity.id
_entity.type
_entity.pdbx_description
1 polymer ?
#
loop_
_entity_poly.entity_id
_entity_poly.type
_entity_poly.pdbx_seq_one_letter_code
_entity_poly.pdbx_strand_id
1 'polypeptide(L)'
;MMKQWKRLAALSSAIVMAAATLTYFPNDTLQNIRLEISASAGTTTEPQVWNEDNLTWKLTADGTLTISGTGAMKDYNAAENLSPAYMNSNIKKVVIEKGVTSIGELAFFKCSSLTNITIPDSVTCIAYAAFHGCSSLSSITIPNSVTSIGIYAFVFCSSLTSITIPDGVTSIGYGAFSECSSLKTISLSCKSSLKKSDFGEQANLVSYTNQHLLTKTAAKAATCTESGNKEYWTCKHCGKYFLSDDTNPATATAVELSETVI
;
A
#
# COMPACT_ATOMS: atom_id res chain seq x y z
N MET A 1 -10.08 30.12 2.93
CA MET A 1 -9.51 30.76 1.73
C MET A 1 -8.08 31.29 1.90
N MET A 2 -7.66 31.88 3.02
CA MET A 2 -6.32 32.47 3.17
C MET A 2 -5.13 31.50 3.29
N LYS A 3 -5.31 30.23 3.64
CA LYS A 3 -4.22 29.24 3.73
C LYS A 3 -3.80 28.61 2.40
N GLN A 4 -4.67 28.59 1.39
CA GLN A 4 -4.32 28.11 0.05
C GLN A 4 -3.39 29.05 -0.70
N TRP A 5 -3.51 30.35 -0.45
CA TRP A 5 -2.63 31.35 -1.07
C TRP A 5 -1.18 31.25 -0.63
N LYS A 6 -0.92 30.76 0.59
CA LYS A 6 0.47 30.56 1.06
C LYS A 6 1.17 29.38 0.38
N ARG A 7 0.44 28.37 -0.12
CA ARG A 7 1.03 27.24 -0.86
C ARG A 7 1.24 27.56 -2.35
N LEU A 8 0.37 28.38 -2.94
CA LEU A 8 0.57 28.93 -4.29
C LEU A 8 1.70 29.97 -4.32
N ALA A 9 1.91 30.73 -3.23
CA ALA A 9 3.02 31.67 -3.11
C ALA A 9 4.39 30.96 -3.00
N ALA A 10 4.46 29.73 -2.47
CA ALA A 10 5.71 28.98 -2.43
C ALA A 10 6.13 28.44 -3.81
N LEU A 11 5.18 28.21 -4.73
CA LEU A 11 5.46 27.85 -6.12
C LEU A 11 5.84 29.06 -6.99
N SER A 12 5.43 30.26 -6.59
CA SER A 12 5.76 31.50 -7.33
C SER A 12 7.04 32.18 -6.84
N SER A 13 7.51 31.88 -5.62
CA SER A 13 8.74 32.51 -5.09
C SER A 13 10.03 31.99 -5.72
N ALA A 14 10.03 30.79 -6.31
CA ALA A 14 11.19 30.30 -7.06
C ALA A 14 11.34 30.95 -8.46
N ILE A 15 10.27 31.51 -8.99
CA ILE A 15 10.28 32.24 -10.30
C ILE A 15 10.61 33.70 -10.11
N VAL A 16 10.38 34.27 -8.92
CA VAL A 16 10.54 35.71 -8.66
C VAL A 16 11.93 36.09 -8.15
N MET A 17 12.74 35.13 -7.65
CA MET A 17 14.10 35.49 -7.21
C MET A 17 15.17 35.54 -8.33
N ALA A 18 14.83 35.18 -9.56
CA ALA A 18 15.72 35.38 -10.71
C ALA A 18 15.58 36.78 -11.35
N ALA A 19 14.68 37.63 -10.85
CA ALA A 19 14.35 38.92 -11.48
C ALA A 19 14.76 40.17 -10.67
N ALA A 20 15.47 40.04 -9.57
CA ALA A 20 15.73 41.17 -8.67
C ALA A 20 17.22 41.54 -8.50
N THR A 21 18.01 41.47 -9.58
CA THR A 21 19.27 42.24 -9.67
C THR A 21 19.36 42.96 -11.00
N LEU A 22 18.35 43.76 -11.29
CA LEU A 22 18.48 44.84 -12.30
C LEU A 22 19.10 46.02 -11.58
N THR A 23 20.42 46.07 -11.49
CA THR A 23 21.16 47.30 -11.26
C THR A 23 21.03 48.14 -12.51
N TYR A 24 20.49 49.33 -12.32
CA TYR A 24 20.37 50.44 -13.27
C TYR A 24 21.73 50.73 -13.92
N PHE A 25 21.85 50.53 -15.24
CA PHE A 25 22.93 51.05 -16.07
C PHE A 25 22.35 52.12 -17.01
N PRO A 26 22.90 53.33 -17.02
CA PRO A 26 22.47 54.37 -17.95
C PRO A 26 23.04 54.16 -19.35
N ASN A 27 22.16 54.25 -20.32
CA ASN A 27 22.31 54.40 -21.76
C ASN A 27 23.63 54.06 -22.46
N ASP A 28 23.45 53.37 -23.56
CA ASP A 28 24.29 53.10 -24.71
C ASP A 28 24.95 51.71 -24.71
N THR A 29 24.17 50.74 -25.10
CA THR A 29 24.57 49.60 -25.94
C THR A 29 23.47 48.54 -25.97
N LEU A 30 22.29 48.88 -26.45
CA LEU A 30 21.15 47.93 -26.54
C LEU A 30 21.24 46.92 -27.71
N GLN A 31 22.40 46.75 -28.34
CA GLN A 31 22.47 45.84 -29.49
C GLN A 31 23.26 44.55 -29.30
N ASN A 32 23.81 44.27 -28.14
CA ASN A 32 24.56 43.02 -27.92
C ASN A 32 24.35 42.34 -26.59
N ILE A 33 23.29 42.64 -25.86
CA ILE A 33 22.84 41.74 -24.81
C ILE A 33 21.95 40.70 -25.50
N ARG A 34 22.57 39.72 -26.15
CA ARG A 34 21.99 38.40 -26.30
C ARG A 34 21.84 37.90 -24.90
N LEU A 35 20.64 38.09 -24.34
CA LEU A 35 20.20 37.32 -23.20
C LEU A 35 20.32 35.86 -23.66
N GLU A 36 21.46 35.24 -23.41
CA GLU A 36 21.52 33.84 -23.20
C GLU A 36 20.72 33.56 -21.91
N ILE A 37 19.40 33.68 -22.06
CA ILE A 37 18.54 32.89 -21.25
C ILE A 37 18.88 31.46 -21.73
N SER A 38 20.00 30.94 -21.21
CA SER A 38 20.08 29.52 -20.95
C SER A 38 18.83 29.26 -20.14
N ALA A 39 17.81 28.81 -20.85
CA ALA A 39 16.78 28.01 -20.26
C ALA A 39 17.45 26.69 -19.86
N SER A 40 18.43 26.77 -18.96
CA SER A 40 18.58 25.77 -17.95
C SER A 40 17.23 25.87 -17.24
N ALA A 41 16.26 25.11 -17.74
CA ALA A 41 15.23 24.54 -16.91
C ALA A 41 16.03 23.80 -15.83
N GLY A 42 16.51 24.56 -14.85
CA GLY A 42 17.14 24.06 -13.69
C GLY A 42 16.08 23.20 -13.03
N THR A 43 16.11 21.90 -13.33
CA THR A 43 15.58 20.92 -12.41
C THR A 43 16.18 21.34 -11.09
N THR A 44 15.34 21.88 -10.20
CA THR A 44 15.78 22.24 -8.85
C THR A 44 16.37 20.96 -8.29
N THR A 45 17.71 20.91 -8.20
CA THR A 45 18.45 19.75 -7.70
C THR A 45 18.17 19.52 -6.22
N GLU A 46 17.61 20.53 -5.57
CA GLU A 46 17.24 20.48 -4.16
C GLU A 46 15.95 19.68 -3.96
N PRO A 47 15.96 18.73 -3.02
CA PRO A 47 14.79 17.94 -2.72
C PRO A 47 13.68 18.78 -2.09
N GLN A 48 12.42 18.47 -2.41
CA GLN A 48 11.27 19.00 -1.70
C GLN A 48 11.12 18.26 -0.37
N VAL A 49 10.97 19.00 0.74
CA VAL A 49 10.87 18.43 2.08
C VAL A 49 9.63 18.95 2.80
N TRP A 50 8.86 18.02 3.38
CA TRP A 50 7.74 18.31 4.25
C TRP A 50 7.97 17.62 5.59
N ASN A 51 7.72 18.36 6.68
CA ASN A 51 7.79 17.82 8.03
C ASN A 51 6.38 17.78 8.61
N GLU A 52 5.97 16.62 9.07
CA GLU A 52 4.65 16.37 9.66
C GLU A 52 4.81 15.59 10.96
N ASP A 53 4.60 16.23 12.09
CA ASP A 53 4.81 15.67 13.42
C ASP A 53 6.20 14.98 13.54
N ASN A 54 6.22 13.64 13.65
CA ASN A 54 7.45 12.85 13.77
C ASN A 54 7.94 12.29 12.44
N LEU A 55 7.32 12.66 11.31
CA LEU A 55 7.68 12.16 9.99
C LEU A 55 8.23 13.28 9.10
N THR A 56 9.22 12.92 8.30
CA THR A 56 9.78 13.77 7.25
C THR A 56 9.55 13.09 5.90
N TRP A 57 8.98 13.83 4.96
CA TRP A 57 8.77 13.44 3.58
C TRP A 57 9.76 14.18 2.69
N LYS A 58 10.55 13.47 1.92
CA LYS A 58 11.60 14.04 1.07
C LYS A 58 11.47 13.52 -0.35
N LEU A 59 11.11 14.39 -1.30
CA LEU A 59 11.02 14.07 -2.73
C LEU A 59 12.25 14.61 -3.45
N THR A 60 12.98 13.73 -4.07
CA THR A 60 14.17 14.04 -4.89
C THR A 60 13.80 14.22 -6.37
N ALA A 61 14.67 14.87 -7.13
CA ALA A 61 14.42 15.23 -8.53
C ALA A 61 14.20 14.01 -9.46
N ASP A 62 14.69 12.83 -9.09
CA ASP A 62 14.46 11.57 -9.81
C ASP A 62 13.06 10.97 -9.59
N GLY A 63 12.26 11.59 -8.72
CA GLY A 63 10.91 11.15 -8.37
C GLY A 63 10.86 10.13 -7.23
N THR A 64 11.93 10.00 -6.45
CA THR A 64 11.93 9.16 -5.24
C THR A 64 11.44 9.96 -4.05
N LEU A 65 10.35 9.53 -3.44
CA LEU A 65 9.81 10.04 -2.18
C LEU A 65 10.25 9.12 -1.04
N THR A 66 11.03 9.65 -0.11
CA THR A 66 11.43 8.95 1.12
C THR A 66 10.62 9.49 2.30
N ILE A 67 10.07 8.61 3.12
CA ILE A 67 9.35 8.94 4.34
C ILE A 67 10.09 8.32 5.50
N SER A 68 10.62 9.18 6.37
CA SER A 68 11.45 8.80 7.52
C SER A 68 10.87 9.31 8.83
N GLY A 69 11.30 8.75 9.95
CA GLY A 69 10.85 9.10 11.29
C GLY A 69 10.14 7.96 12.00
N THR A 70 9.31 8.27 12.99
CA THR A 70 8.65 7.27 13.83
C THR A 70 7.17 7.59 14.05
N GLY A 71 6.33 6.54 14.02
CA GLY A 71 4.90 6.66 14.27
C GLY A 71 4.03 6.49 13.03
N ALA A 72 2.75 6.76 13.18
CA ALA A 72 1.75 6.63 12.12
C ALA A 72 1.81 7.82 11.16
N MET A 73 1.57 7.60 9.86
CA MET A 73 1.18 8.69 8.97
C MET A 73 -0.17 9.24 9.42
N LYS A 74 -0.37 10.53 9.20
CA LYS A 74 -1.69 11.16 9.42
C LYS A 74 -2.74 10.55 8.50
N ASP A 75 -3.99 10.62 8.92
CA ASP A 75 -5.12 10.45 8.03
C ASP A 75 -5.38 11.79 7.32
N TYR A 76 -5.33 11.75 6.00
CA TYR A 76 -5.50 12.92 5.15
C TYR A 76 -6.95 13.01 4.65
N ASN A 77 -7.34 14.17 4.19
CA ASN A 77 -8.62 14.38 3.52
C ASN A 77 -8.44 15.31 2.32
N ALA A 78 -9.36 15.22 1.36
CA ALA A 78 -9.25 15.96 0.12
C ALA A 78 -9.60 17.48 0.25
N ALA A 79 -10.09 17.91 1.40
CA ALA A 79 -10.58 19.27 1.58
C ALA A 79 -9.59 20.20 2.31
N GLU A 80 -9.04 19.73 3.44
CA GLU A 80 -8.31 20.62 4.36
C GLU A 80 -6.89 20.13 4.71
N ASN A 81 -6.67 18.83 4.69
CA ASN A 81 -5.42 18.21 5.08
C ASN A 81 -4.93 17.25 4.00
N LEU A 82 -4.28 17.79 2.98
CA LEU A 82 -3.73 17.00 1.87
C LEU A 82 -2.39 16.38 2.27
N SER A 83 -2.19 15.11 1.89
CA SER A 83 -0.88 14.47 1.97
C SER A 83 0.16 15.24 1.15
N PRO A 84 1.44 15.27 1.53
CA PRO A 84 2.53 15.75 0.69
C PRO A 84 2.59 15.08 -0.68
N ALA A 85 2.10 13.85 -0.78
CA ALA A 85 2.06 13.08 -2.02
C ALA A 85 0.74 13.21 -2.80
N TYR A 86 -0.28 13.91 -2.28
CA TYR A 86 -1.61 13.96 -2.88
C TYR A 86 -1.59 14.42 -4.35
N MET A 87 -2.08 13.57 -5.27
CA MET A 87 -2.14 13.81 -6.72
C MET A 87 -0.80 14.21 -7.36
N ASN A 88 0.33 13.81 -6.76
CA ASN A 88 1.65 14.19 -7.24
C ASN A 88 2.17 13.19 -8.29
N SER A 89 2.10 13.57 -9.55
CA SER A 89 2.56 12.76 -10.69
C SER A 89 4.09 12.71 -10.85
N ASN A 90 4.86 13.50 -10.09
CA ASN A 90 6.32 13.41 -10.11
C ASN A 90 6.84 12.24 -9.28
N ILE A 91 6.03 11.67 -8.39
CA ILE A 91 6.42 10.54 -7.55
C ILE A 91 6.39 9.25 -8.37
N LYS A 92 7.56 8.66 -8.57
CA LYS A 92 7.76 7.39 -9.30
C LYS A 92 8.04 6.23 -8.36
N LYS A 93 8.73 6.51 -7.26
CA LYS A 93 9.12 5.53 -6.25
C LYS A 93 8.86 6.09 -4.86
N VAL A 94 8.37 5.24 -3.96
CA VAL A 94 8.21 5.55 -2.54
C VAL A 94 9.08 4.60 -1.71
N VAL A 95 9.80 5.16 -0.74
CA VAL A 95 10.56 4.41 0.26
C VAL A 95 10.05 4.85 1.64
N ILE A 96 9.36 3.94 2.31
CA ILE A 96 8.95 4.13 3.70
C ILE A 96 10.03 3.49 4.57
N GLU A 97 10.64 4.27 5.46
CA GLU A 97 11.70 3.79 6.33
C GLU A 97 11.16 3.12 7.59
N LYS A 98 12.00 2.29 8.21
CA LYS A 98 11.70 1.62 9.47
C LYS A 98 11.40 2.66 10.55
N GLY A 99 10.32 2.45 11.31
CA GLY A 99 9.83 3.37 12.33
C GLY A 99 8.43 3.92 12.00
N VAL A 100 8.10 4.02 10.71
CA VAL A 100 6.72 4.35 10.28
C VAL A 100 5.81 3.14 10.54
N THR A 101 4.69 3.35 11.24
CA THR A 101 3.84 2.26 11.74
C THR A 101 2.54 2.05 10.98
N SER A 102 2.08 3.04 10.21
CA SER A 102 0.90 2.91 9.34
C SER A 102 1.03 3.76 8.10
N ILE A 103 0.30 3.37 7.05
CA ILE A 103 0.05 4.20 5.87
C ILE A 103 -1.34 4.81 6.05
N GLY A 104 -1.40 6.13 6.23
CA GLY A 104 -2.62 6.86 6.55
C GLY A 104 -3.63 6.93 5.40
N GLU A 105 -4.85 7.39 5.70
CA GLU A 105 -5.90 7.60 4.71
C GLU A 105 -5.43 8.58 3.63
N LEU A 106 -5.72 8.27 2.36
CA LEU A 106 -5.38 9.10 1.19
C LEU A 106 -3.89 9.47 1.07
N ALA A 107 -2.98 8.75 1.75
CA ALA A 107 -1.56 9.12 1.82
C ALA A 107 -0.92 9.26 0.43
N PHE A 108 -1.23 8.37 -0.51
CA PHE A 108 -0.72 8.36 -1.89
C PHE A 108 -1.84 8.46 -2.93
N PHE A 109 -2.93 9.16 -2.57
CA PHE A 109 -4.10 9.32 -3.45
C PHE A 109 -3.72 9.91 -4.79
N LYS A 110 -4.03 9.17 -5.88
CA LYS A 110 -3.73 9.55 -7.28
C LYS A 110 -2.26 9.89 -7.57
N CYS A 111 -1.32 9.22 -6.92
CA CYS A 111 0.08 9.19 -7.35
C CYS A 111 0.19 8.36 -8.64
N SER A 112 -0.31 8.91 -9.76
CA SER A 112 -0.53 8.17 -11.00
C SER A 112 0.74 7.63 -11.66
N SER A 113 1.91 8.24 -11.36
CA SER A 113 3.22 7.80 -11.88
C SER A 113 3.96 6.85 -10.93
N LEU A 114 3.39 6.53 -9.75
CA LEU A 114 4.02 5.63 -8.79
C LEU A 114 4.08 4.21 -9.35
N THR A 115 5.30 3.70 -9.56
CA THR A 115 5.55 2.35 -10.09
C THR A 115 6.03 1.37 -9.03
N ASN A 116 6.67 1.87 -7.98
CA ASN A 116 7.30 1.03 -6.95
C ASN A 116 7.18 1.65 -5.56
N ILE A 117 6.92 0.83 -4.55
CA ILE A 117 6.92 1.22 -3.15
C ILE A 117 7.58 0.16 -2.28
N THR A 118 8.41 0.60 -1.34
CA THR A 118 8.99 -0.23 -0.28
C THR A 118 8.28 0.08 1.03
N ILE A 119 7.66 -0.94 1.63
CA ILE A 119 6.93 -0.85 2.91
C ILE A 119 7.72 -1.69 3.93
N PRO A 120 8.15 -1.11 5.07
CA PRO A 120 8.91 -1.84 6.09
C PRO A 120 7.99 -2.68 6.98
N ASP A 121 8.57 -3.67 7.67
CA ASP A 121 7.87 -4.53 8.63
C ASP A 121 7.37 -3.81 9.89
N SER A 122 7.64 -2.52 10.04
CA SER A 122 7.04 -1.69 11.09
C SER A 122 5.60 -1.26 10.78
N VAL A 123 5.18 -1.34 9.50
CA VAL A 123 3.82 -0.96 9.08
C VAL A 123 2.83 -2.08 9.40
N THR A 124 1.76 -1.73 10.12
CA THR A 124 0.72 -2.66 10.55
C THR A 124 -0.64 -2.44 9.88
N CYS A 125 -0.85 -1.28 9.25
CA CYS A 125 -2.12 -0.90 8.63
C CYS A 125 -1.88 -0.13 7.33
N ILE A 126 -2.70 -0.45 6.31
CA ILE A 126 -2.89 0.36 5.10
C ILE A 126 -4.31 0.90 5.16
N ALA A 127 -4.46 2.23 5.33
CA ALA A 127 -5.75 2.83 5.62
C ALA A 127 -6.63 3.08 4.38
N TYR A 128 -7.77 3.76 4.60
CA TYR A 128 -8.77 4.11 3.57
C TYR A 128 -8.11 4.81 2.37
N ALA A 129 -8.38 4.31 1.17
CA ALA A 129 -7.97 4.91 -0.10
C ALA A 129 -6.48 5.30 -0.19
N ALA A 130 -5.59 4.65 0.57
CA ALA A 130 -4.18 5.00 0.70
C ALA A 130 -3.46 5.05 -0.66
N PHE A 131 -3.76 4.12 -1.57
CA PHE A 131 -3.20 4.04 -2.94
C PHE A 131 -4.25 4.19 -4.03
N HIS A 132 -5.41 4.79 -3.70
CA HIS A 132 -6.46 5.01 -4.70
C HIS A 132 -5.91 5.78 -5.91
N GLY A 133 -6.08 5.21 -7.11
CA GLY A 133 -5.67 5.85 -8.36
C GLY A 133 -4.16 5.86 -8.62
N CYS A 134 -3.37 5.01 -7.96
CA CYS A 134 -1.97 4.76 -8.30
C CYS A 134 -1.90 3.90 -9.57
N SER A 135 -2.31 4.48 -10.71
CA SER A 135 -2.58 3.74 -11.94
C SER A 135 -1.37 3.08 -12.58
N SER A 136 -0.14 3.53 -12.27
CA SER A 136 1.11 2.92 -12.76
C SER A 136 1.69 1.86 -11.80
N LEU A 137 1.08 1.63 -10.64
CA LEU A 137 1.58 0.65 -9.67
C LEU A 137 1.31 -0.77 -10.17
N SER A 138 2.36 -1.42 -10.68
CA SER A 138 2.25 -2.75 -11.31
C SER A 138 2.39 -3.91 -10.34
N SER A 139 3.07 -3.68 -9.22
CA SER A 139 3.27 -4.65 -8.15
C SER A 139 3.48 -3.94 -6.81
N ILE A 140 3.12 -4.62 -5.73
CA ILE A 140 3.36 -4.18 -4.36
C ILE A 140 3.61 -5.40 -3.47
N THR A 141 4.60 -5.29 -2.59
CA THR A 141 4.84 -6.29 -1.55
C THR A 141 4.28 -5.76 -0.24
N ILE A 142 3.29 -6.46 0.31
CA ILE A 142 2.71 -6.16 1.63
C ILE A 142 3.48 -6.96 2.68
N PRO A 143 4.05 -6.32 3.72
CA PRO A 143 4.78 -7.04 4.78
C PRO A 143 3.83 -7.90 5.64
N ASN A 144 4.37 -8.94 6.27
CA ASN A 144 3.61 -9.82 7.17
C ASN A 144 3.10 -9.14 8.45
N SER A 145 3.65 -7.96 8.78
CA SER A 145 3.21 -7.11 9.89
C SER A 145 1.85 -6.45 9.64
N VAL A 146 1.42 -6.31 8.37
CA VAL A 146 0.15 -5.69 8.05
C VAL A 146 -1.01 -6.59 8.45
N THR A 147 -1.91 -6.06 9.27
CA THR A 147 -3.08 -6.76 9.78
C THR A 147 -4.38 -6.35 9.10
N SER A 148 -4.42 -5.16 8.49
CA SER A 148 -5.61 -4.65 7.82
C SER A 148 -5.29 -3.85 6.57
N ILE A 149 -6.15 -4.00 5.56
CA ILE A 149 -6.17 -3.22 4.33
C ILE A 149 -7.52 -2.51 4.27
N GLY A 150 -7.49 -1.18 4.19
CA GLY A 150 -8.66 -0.32 4.29
C GLY A 150 -9.60 -0.37 3.08
N ILE A 151 -10.79 0.22 3.27
CA ILE A 151 -11.78 0.40 2.21
C ILE A 151 -11.14 1.19 1.06
N TYR A 152 -11.34 0.74 -0.18
CA TYR A 152 -10.83 1.37 -1.41
C TYR A 152 -9.30 1.58 -1.46
N ALA A 153 -8.52 0.86 -0.67
CA ALA A 153 -7.08 1.09 -0.52
C ALA A 153 -6.32 1.08 -1.86
N PHE A 154 -6.69 0.23 -2.82
CA PHE A 154 -6.06 0.09 -4.14
C PHE A 154 -7.02 0.31 -5.31
N VAL A 155 -8.15 1.00 -5.09
CA VAL A 155 -9.09 1.30 -6.17
C VAL A 155 -8.40 2.04 -7.31
N PHE A 156 -8.70 1.66 -8.57
CA PHE A 156 -8.07 2.22 -9.78
C PHE A 156 -6.54 2.06 -9.87
N CYS A 157 -5.95 1.07 -9.19
CA CYS A 157 -4.58 0.63 -9.46
C CYS A 157 -4.56 -0.22 -10.75
N SER A 158 -4.82 0.42 -11.89
CA SER A 158 -5.13 -0.26 -13.16
C SER A 158 -3.98 -1.07 -13.75
N SER A 159 -2.73 -0.80 -13.36
CA SER A 159 -1.56 -1.58 -13.77
C SER A 159 -1.23 -2.75 -12.84
N LEU A 160 -1.89 -2.87 -11.68
CA LEU A 160 -1.61 -3.96 -10.72
C LEU A 160 -2.05 -5.30 -11.33
N THR A 161 -1.10 -6.21 -11.53
CA THR A 161 -1.37 -7.49 -12.22
C THR A 161 -1.64 -8.66 -11.26
N SER A 162 -0.99 -8.63 -10.12
CA SER A 162 -1.15 -9.64 -9.06
C SER A 162 -0.82 -9.06 -7.71
N ILE A 163 -1.38 -9.64 -6.66
CA ILE A 163 -1.06 -9.27 -5.30
C ILE A 163 -1.06 -10.51 -4.40
N THR A 164 -0.08 -10.59 -3.49
CA THR A 164 -0.07 -11.60 -2.42
C THR A 164 -0.48 -10.93 -1.12
N ILE A 165 -1.50 -11.47 -0.48
CA ILE A 165 -1.96 -11.01 0.82
C ILE A 165 -1.30 -11.88 1.89
N PRO A 166 -0.50 -11.30 2.81
CA PRO A 166 0.18 -12.03 3.87
C PRO A 166 -0.80 -12.66 4.86
N ASP A 167 -0.34 -13.70 5.55
CA ASP A 167 -1.14 -14.41 6.57
C ASP A 167 -1.53 -13.51 7.76
N GLY A 168 -0.76 -12.46 8.01
CA GLY A 168 -1.04 -11.47 9.07
C GLY A 168 -2.28 -10.62 8.80
N VAL A 169 -2.71 -10.48 7.53
CA VAL A 169 -3.89 -9.68 7.18
C VAL A 169 -5.15 -10.43 7.58
N THR A 170 -5.92 -9.85 8.48
CA THR A 170 -7.17 -10.42 9.01
C THR A 170 -8.41 -9.66 8.54
N SER A 171 -8.24 -8.51 7.91
CA SER A 171 -9.34 -7.65 7.43
C SER A 171 -9.01 -7.01 6.09
N ILE A 172 -9.95 -7.12 5.15
CA ILE A 172 -9.94 -6.42 3.86
C ILE A 172 -11.18 -5.52 3.80
N GLY A 173 -10.96 -4.23 3.54
CA GLY A 173 -12.03 -3.26 3.39
C GLY A 173 -12.81 -3.44 2.08
N TYR A 174 -14.08 -3.00 2.09
CA TYR A 174 -14.94 -3.04 0.92
C TYR A 174 -14.26 -2.37 -0.29
N GLY A 175 -14.32 -3.04 -1.43
CA GLY A 175 -13.78 -2.52 -2.69
C GLY A 175 -12.28 -2.24 -2.70
N ALA A 176 -11.50 -2.85 -1.78
CA ALA A 176 -10.06 -2.58 -1.67
C ALA A 176 -9.30 -2.70 -3.00
N PHE A 177 -9.73 -3.60 -3.90
CA PHE A 177 -9.13 -3.86 -5.21
C PHE A 177 -10.09 -3.57 -6.38
N SER A 178 -11.17 -2.83 -6.16
CA SER A 178 -12.10 -2.47 -7.22
C SER A 178 -11.40 -1.67 -8.32
N GLU A 179 -11.86 -1.82 -9.58
CA GLU A 179 -11.31 -1.11 -10.75
C GLU A 179 -9.80 -1.34 -10.99
N CYS A 180 -9.20 -2.39 -10.41
CA CYS A 180 -7.86 -2.87 -10.77
C CYS A 180 -7.95 -3.68 -12.06
N SER A 181 -8.11 -3.02 -13.20
CA SER A 181 -8.48 -3.66 -14.48
C SER A 181 -7.47 -4.69 -15.02
N SER A 182 -6.19 -4.60 -14.61
CA SER A 182 -5.17 -5.59 -14.98
C SER A 182 -5.01 -6.72 -13.96
N LEU A 183 -5.71 -6.67 -12.82
CA LEU A 183 -5.55 -7.65 -11.74
C LEU A 183 -6.11 -9.01 -12.16
N LYS A 184 -5.24 -10.02 -12.16
CA LYS A 184 -5.59 -11.40 -12.56
C LYS A 184 -5.62 -12.36 -11.38
N THR A 185 -4.84 -12.08 -10.34
CA THR A 185 -4.68 -13.02 -9.23
C THR A 185 -4.48 -12.28 -7.90
N ILE A 186 -5.26 -12.69 -6.92
CA ILE A 186 -5.06 -12.37 -5.50
C ILE A 186 -4.64 -13.67 -4.81
N SER A 187 -3.41 -13.75 -4.33
CA SER A 187 -2.86 -14.96 -3.75
C SER A 187 -2.99 -14.95 -2.23
N LEU A 188 -3.58 -16.03 -1.70
CA LEU A 188 -3.64 -16.34 -0.26
C LEU A 188 -2.87 -17.62 0.02
N SER A 189 -2.34 -17.80 1.23
CA SER A 189 -1.88 -19.12 1.69
C SER A 189 -3.01 -19.83 2.42
N CYS A 190 -2.85 -21.14 2.64
CA CYS A 190 -3.81 -21.90 3.44
C CYS A 190 -3.83 -21.51 4.94
N LYS A 191 -2.86 -20.71 5.40
CA LYS A 191 -2.81 -20.13 6.75
C LYS A 191 -3.70 -18.92 6.91
N SER A 192 -4.02 -18.22 5.81
CA SER A 192 -4.81 -17.01 5.85
C SER A 192 -6.15 -17.24 6.55
N SER A 193 -6.57 -16.28 7.37
CA SER A 193 -7.91 -16.25 7.95
C SER A 193 -8.97 -15.73 6.98
N LEU A 194 -8.54 -15.11 5.87
CA LEU A 194 -9.41 -14.54 4.86
C LEU A 194 -10.02 -15.62 3.96
N LYS A 195 -11.24 -15.34 3.51
CA LYS A 195 -11.99 -16.16 2.56
C LYS A 195 -12.18 -15.42 1.24
N LYS A 196 -12.53 -16.12 0.18
CA LYS A 196 -12.86 -15.49 -1.11
C LYS A 196 -13.94 -14.42 -0.99
N SER A 197 -14.95 -14.65 -0.13
CA SER A 197 -16.05 -13.70 0.13
C SER A 197 -15.60 -12.34 0.63
N ASP A 198 -14.45 -12.25 1.27
CA ASP A 198 -13.92 -11.01 1.85
C ASP A 198 -13.43 -10.03 0.76
N PHE A 199 -13.30 -10.51 -0.48
CA PHE A 199 -12.83 -9.77 -1.64
C PHE A 199 -13.98 -9.26 -2.55
N GLY A 200 -15.25 -9.49 -2.16
CA GLY A 200 -16.40 -9.00 -2.89
C GLY A 200 -16.39 -9.41 -4.36
N GLU A 201 -16.46 -8.44 -5.27
CA GLU A 201 -16.47 -8.66 -6.74
C GLU A 201 -15.19 -9.32 -7.26
N GLN A 202 -14.05 -9.19 -6.55
CA GLN A 202 -12.79 -9.81 -6.90
C GLN A 202 -12.62 -11.24 -6.34
N ALA A 203 -13.63 -11.82 -5.74
CA ALA A 203 -13.59 -13.17 -5.15
C ALA A 203 -13.14 -14.27 -6.13
N ASN A 204 -13.48 -14.12 -7.42
CA ASN A 204 -13.06 -15.03 -8.49
C ASN A 204 -11.57 -14.96 -8.84
N LEU A 205 -10.88 -13.87 -8.48
CA LEU A 205 -9.44 -13.69 -8.67
C LEU A 205 -8.62 -14.32 -7.56
N VAL A 206 -9.26 -14.70 -6.44
CA VAL A 206 -8.57 -15.28 -5.29
C VAL A 206 -8.14 -16.71 -5.58
N SER A 207 -6.85 -16.95 -5.45
CA SER A 207 -6.22 -18.27 -5.53
C SER A 207 -5.42 -18.56 -4.27
N TYR A 208 -5.21 -19.83 -3.97
CA TYR A 208 -4.39 -20.25 -2.83
C TYR A 208 -3.05 -20.77 -3.34
N THR A 209 -1.95 -20.22 -2.82
CA THR A 209 -0.59 -20.61 -3.23
C THR A 209 -0.17 -21.97 -2.71
N ASN A 210 -0.76 -22.40 -1.58
CA ASN A 210 -0.49 -23.70 -0.97
C ASN A 210 -1.81 -24.43 -0.73
N GLN A 211 -1.84 -25.73 -1.09
CA GLN A 211 -2.90 -26.63 -0.66
C GLN A 211 -2.66 -27.07 0.79
N HIS A 212 -3.70 -27.55 1.44
CA HIS A 212 -3.55 -28.20 2.75
C HIS A 212 -2.72 -29.47 2.60
N LEU A 213 -1.61 -29.55 3.36
CA LEU A 213 -0.85 -30.81 3.48
C LEU A 213 -1.43 -31.60 4.63
N LEU A 214 -2.39 -32.48 4.32
CA LEU A 214 -3.18 -33.21 5.31
C LEU A 214 -2.46 -34.46 5.79
N THR A 215 -2.52 -34.67 7.10
CA THR A 215 -2.15 -35.96 7.75
C THR A 215 -3.39 -36.51 8.40
N LYS A 216 -3.75 -37.75 8.04
CA LYS A 216 -4.92 -38.45 8.54
C LYS A 216 -4.69 -38.97 9.97
N THR A 217 -5.65 -38.75 10.84
CA THR A 217 -5.79 -39.41 12.13
C THR A 217 -7.00 -40.32 12.07
N ALA A 218 -6.79 -41.64 12.22
CA ALA A 218 -7.86 -42.63 12.14
C ALA A 218 -8.84 -42.50 13.31
N ALA A 219 -10.08 -42.86 13.06
CA ALA A 219 -11.09 -42.96 14.11
C ALA A 219 -10.67 -43.91 15.23
N LYS A 220 -10.93 -43.55 16.48
CA LYS A 220 -10.74 -44.36 17.67
C LYS A 220 -12.06 -44.39 18.44
N ALA A 221 -12.52 -45.58 18.76
CA ALA A 221 -13.71 -45.74 19.60
C ALA A 221 -13.45 -45.21 21.02
N ALA A 222 -14.46 -44.60 21.62
CA ALA A 222 -14.42 -44.22 23.03
C ALA A 222 -14.43 -45.49 23.93
N THR A 223 -13.75 -45.41 25.06
CA THR A 223 -13.77 -46.45 26.11
C THR A 223 -14.31 -45.84 27.41
N CYS A 224 -14.50 -46.62 28.43
CA CYS A 224 -14.96 -46.12 29.74
C CYS A 224 -13.97 -45.15 30.41
N THR A 225 -12.71 -45.17 29.99
CA THR A 225 -11.62 -44.39 30.58
C THR A 225 -10.98 -43.39 29.64
N GLU A 226 -11.25 -43.50 28.33
CA GLU A 226 -10.64 -42.65 27.29
C GLU A 226 -11.70 -42.21 26.29
N SER A 227 -11.65 -40.91 25.91
CA SER A 227 -12.44 -40.37 24.80
C SER A 227 -11.99 -40.98 23.48
N GLY A 228 -12.95 -41.29 22.61
CA GLY A 228 -12.68 -41.61 21.23
C GLY A 228 -12.46 -40.42 20.35
N ASN A 229 -12.23 -40.65 19.06
CA ASN A 229 -12.23 -39.59 18.04
C ASN A 229 -12.84 -40.11 16.74
N LYS A 230 -13.46 -39.21 16.02
CA LYS A 230 -13.81 -39.41 14.60
C LYS A 230 -12.54 -39.42 13.76
N GLU A 231 -12.62 -39.97 12.57
CA GLU A 231 -11.56 -39.80 11.58
C GLU A 231 -11.44 -38.29 11.22
N TYR A 232 -10.23 -37.75 11.25
CA TYR A 232 -9.97 -36.37 10.88
C TYR A 232 -8.58 -36.21 10.25
N TRP A 233 -8.38 -35.07 9.62
CA TRP A 233 -7.10 -34.68 9.01
C TRP A 233 -6.58 -33.42 9.65
N THR A 234 -5.28 -33.32 9.84
CA THR A 234 -4.59 -32.13 10.34
C THR A 234 -3.69 -31.55 9.24
N CYS A 235 -3.83 -30.27 8.92
CA CYS A 235 -2.92 -29.64 7.98
C CYS A 235 -1.59 -29.30 8.65
N LYS A 236 -0.48 -29.82 8.10
CA LYS A 236 0.88 -29.52 8.59
C LYS A 236 1.28 -28.06 8.43
N HIS A 237 0.69 -27.33 7.46
CA HIS A 237 1.02 -25.92 7.21
C HIS A 237 0.31 -24.96 8.15
N CYS A 238 -1.00 -25.14 8.37
CA CYS A 238 -1.80 -24.20 9.15
C CYS A 238 -2.32 -24.76 10.48
N GLY A 239 -2.10 -26.05 10.75
CA GLY A 239 -2.55 -26.69 11.99
C GLY A 239 -4.06 -26.93 12.10
N LYS A 240 -4.86 -26.52 11.11
CA LYS A 240 -6.33 -26.68 11.12
C LYS A 240 -6.72 -28.15 10.98
N TYR A 241 -7.89 -28.48 11.54
CA TYR A 241 -8.50 -29.84 11.50
C TYR A 241 -9.60 -29.88 10.44
N PHE A 242 -9.77 -31.04 9.81
CA PHE A 242 -10.77 -31.28 8.77
C PHE A 242 -11.39 -32.64 8.96
N LEU A 243 -12.68 -32.80 8.64
CA LEU A 243 -13.38 -34.08 8.63
C LEU A 243 -13.40 -34.74 7.23
N SER A 244 -12.67 -34.20 6.27
CA SER A 244 -12.49 -34.71 4.92
C SER A 244 -11.04 -34.58 4.46
N ASP A 245 -10.68 -35.28 3.41
CA ASP A 245 -9.37 -35.21 2.77
C ASP A 245 -9.24 -34.11 1.70
N ASP A 246 -10.18 -33.20 1.67
CA ASP A 246 -10.13 -32.05 0.75
C ASP A 246 -8.93 -31.14 1.06
N THR A 247 -7.95 -31.14 0.18
CA THR A 247 -6.71 -30.35 0.31
C THR A 247 -6.85 -28.92 -0.20
N ASN A 248 -7.96 -28.58 -0.86
CA ASN A 248 -8.18 -27.28 -1.45
C ASN A 248 -8.59 -26.24 -0.40
N PRO A 249 -7.75 -25.22 -0.11
CA PRO A 249 -8.08 -24.19 0.89
C PRO A 249 -9.33 -23.38 0.57
N ALA A 250 -9.80 -23.42 -0.69
CA ALA A 250 -11.01 -22.72 -1.10
C ALA A 250 -12.30 -23.43 -0.70
N THR A 251 -12.25 -24.75 -0.57
CA THR A 251 -13.41 -25.63 -0.36
C THR A 251 -13.34 -26.40 0.97
N ALA A 252 -12.14 -26.73 1.44
CA ALA A 252 -11.94 -27.45 2.69
C ALA A 252 -12.49 -26.64 3.88
N THR A 253 -13.37 -27.25 4.66
CA THR A 253 -13.95 -26.65 5.87
C THR A 253 -13.16 -27.13 7.10
N ALA A 254 -12.46 -26.21 7.75
CA ALA A 254 -11.81 -26.48 9.01
C ALA A 254 -12.85 -26.63 10.14
N VAL A 255 -12.57 -27.52 11.09
CA VAL A 255 -13.39 -27.78 12.29
C VAL A 255 -12.56 -27.55 13.54
N GLU A 256 -13.25 -27.31 14.66
CA GLU A 256 -12.60 -27.26 15.95
C GLU A 256 -12.19 -28.67 16.42
N LEU A 257 -11.14 -28.74 17.23
CA LEU A 257 -10.65 -30.03 17.74
C LEU A 257 -11.76 -30.82 18.50
N SER A 258 -12.64 -30.10 19.20
CA SER A 258 -13.79 -30.72 19.91
C SER A 258 -14.75 -31.47 18.99
N GLU A 259 -14.86 -31.09 17.71
CA GLU A 259 -15.71 -31.77 16.73
C GLU A 259 -15.12 -33.09 16.25
N THR A 260 -13.83 -33.31 16.47
CA THR A 260 -13.12 -34.55 16.13
C THR A 260 -13.19 -35.62 17.22
N VAL A 261 -13.67 -35.29 18.43
CA VAL A 261 -13.76 -36.14 19.61
C VAL A 261 -15.16 -36.78 19.71
N ILE A 262 -15.26 -38.02 20.15
CA ILE A 262 -16.48 -38.77 20.46
C ILE A 262 -16.46 -39.35 21.88
#